data_972f2f39249f6e8f1bbfc88295f033e4
#
_entry.id   972f2f39249f6e8f1bbfc88295f033e4
#
_cell.length_a   1.000
_cell.length_b   1.000
_cell.length_c   1.000
_cell.angle_alpha   90.00
_cell.angle_beta   90.00
_cell.angle_gamma   90.00
#
_symmetry.space_group_name_H-M   'P 1'
#
loop_
_entity.id
_entity.type
_entity.pdbx_description
1 polymer ?
#
loop_
_entity_poly.entity_id
_entity_poly.type
_entity_poly.pdbx_seq_one_letter_code
_entity_poly.pdbx_strand_id
1 'polypeptide(L)'
;GSEMCIRDRFTWDRTGGDPITQGNRNPLLYKNLGADGIKTGYLALEKYSLASSINRNGRRLIAVGSGFKSKNSRSKESTKMLTYALTNFDLVKITEANKPFQKIDVWLGKESTVDVYTKEDIYKTIKKAKKKLLKVSVNYDGPVEAPITKDQKVATLKVVYDQELVGEYDLLASKEIKKVNFFSRLLKSLNYLIWGDV
;
A
#
# COMPACT_ATOMS: atom_id res chain seq x y z
N GLY A 1 6.03 21.74 10.87
CA GLY A 1 5.07 20.75 11.30
C GLY A 1 3.78 21.45 11.71
N SER A 2 2.69 21.13 11.12
CA SER A 2 1.48 21.88 11.34
C SER A 2 0.84 21.52 12.68
N GLU A 3 0.83 22.41 13.61
CA GLU A 3 0.02 22.40 14.84
C GLU A 3 -1.49 22.28 14.58
N MET A 4 -1.91 22.28 13.30
CA MET A 4 -3.31 22.19 12.87
C MET A 4 -3.92 20.80 13.02
N CYS A 5 -3.11 19.76 13.19
CA CYS A 5 -3.58 18.37 13.29
C CYS A 5 -3.72 17.86 14.71
N ILE A 6 -3.56 18.73 15.71
CA ILE A 6 -3.45 18.36 17.12
C ILE A 6 -4.83 18.25 17.74
N ARG A 7 -5.01 17.27 18.62
CA ARG A 7 -6.21 17.07 19.45
C ARG A 7 -6.45 18.17 20.46
N ASP A 8 -5.49 19.11 20.60
CA ASP A 8 -5.33 19.97 21.72
C ASP A 8 -6.22 21.21 21.66
N ARG A 9 -6.32 21.84 22.79
CA ARG A 9 -6.89 23.16 22.94
C ARG A 9 -5.84 24.18 22.55
N PHE A 10 -6.24 25.20 21.82
CA PHE A 10 -5.41 26.36 21.52
C PHE A 10 -5.85 27.52 22.42
N THR A 11 -4.91 28.06 23.14
CA THR A 11 -5.11 29.24 24.00
C THR A 11 -4.30 30.39 23.42
N TRP A 12 -4.92 31.56 23.28
CA TRP A 12 -4.23 32.78 22.88
C TRP A 12 -4.59 33.93 23.81
N ASP A 13 -3.63 34.78 24.08
CA ASP A 13 -3.83 35.97 24.85
C ASP A 13 -4.57 37.02 24.04
N ARG A 14 -5.56 37.61 24.65
CA ARG A 14 -6.35 38.69 24.06
C ARG A 14 -5.85 40.01 24.61
N THR A 15 -5.53 40.98 23.74
CA THR A 15 -5.16 42.34 24.17
C THR A 15 -6.31 42.95 24.96
N GLY A 16 -6.12 43.13 26.27
CA GLY A 16 -7.09 43.75 27.19
C GLY A 16 -8.25 42.85 27.64
N GLY A 17 -8.09 41.53 27.66
CA GLY A 17 -9.09 40.60 28.18
C GLY A 17 -8.51 39.25 28.59
N ASP A 18 -9.36 38.36 29.15
CA ASP A 18 -8.97 37.02 29.54
C ASP A 18 -8.53 36.17 28.35
N PRO A 19 -7.56 35.25 28.52
CA PRO A 19 -7.12 34.33 27.49
C PRO A 19 -8.27 33.51 26.93
N ILE A 20 -8.35 33.38 25.61
CA ILE A 20 -9.39 32.58 24.93
C ILE A 20 -8.84 31.19 24.66
N THR A 21 -9.44 30.17 25.27
CA THR A 21 -9.14 28.76 25.00
C THR A 21 -10.20 28.16 24.09
N GLN A 22 -9.77 27.60 22.96
CA GLN A 22 -10.64 26.96 22.00
C GLN A 22 -10.20 25.53 21.72
N GLY A 23 -11.13 24.60 21.84
CA GLY A 23 -10.91 23.20 21.44
C GLY A 23 -10.89 23.03 19.91
N ASN A 24 -10.25 21.95 19.46
CA ASN A 24 -10.27 21.60 18.06
C ASN A 24 -11.73 21.40 17.58
N ARG A 25 -12.07 22.05 16.46
CA ARG A 25 -13.42 22.04 15.89
C ARG A 25 -13.75 20.79 15.08
N ASN A 26 -12.81 19.85 14.93
CA ASN A 26 -13.05 18.57 14.25
C ASN A 26 -13.91 17.67 15.13
N PRO A 27 -15.17 17.38 14.74
CA PRO A 27 -16.08 16.62 15.60
C PRO A 27 -15.70 15.14 15.71
N LEU A 28 -14.83 14.63 14.84
CA LEU A 28 -14.44 13.22 14.81
C LEU A 28 -13.42 12.88 15.89
N LEU A 29 -12.66 13.87 16.39
CA LEU A 29 -11.74 13.69 17.51
C LEU A 29 -12.43 13.20 18.78
N TYR A 30 -13.71 13.50 18.93
CA TYR A 30 -14.51 13.19 20.11
C TYR A 30 -15.38 11.92 19.94
N LYS A 31 -15.20 11.16 18.82
CA LYS A 31 -16.07 10.02 18.47
C LYS A 31 -15.41 8.63 18.60
N ASN A 32 -14.26 8.56 19.24
CA ASN A 32 -13.52 7.29 19.42
C ASN A 32 -13.30 6.48 18.14
N LEU A 33 -13.09 7.18 17.01
CA LEU A 33 -12.82 6.57 15.70
C LEU A 33 -11.32 6.42 15.41
N GLY A 34 -10.45 6.84 16.32
CA GLY A 34 -9.01 6.96 16.06
C GLY A 34 -8.67 8.16 15.18
N ALA A 35 -9.49 9.20 15.21
CA ALA A 35 -9.24 10.44 14.49
C ALA A 35 -8.04 11.19 15.10
N ASP A 36 -7.16 11.68 14.21
CA ASP A 36 -5.93 12.40 14.55
C ASP A 36 -5.79 13.74 13.77
N GLY A 37 -6.80 14.15 13.03
CA GLY A 37 -6.83 15.41 12.28
C GLY A 37 -8.00 15.44 11.27
N ILE A 38 -8.08 16.42 10.37
CA ILE A 38 -7.05 17.39 9.99
C ILE A 38 -7.59 18.81 10.23
N LYS A 39 -8.57 19.25 9.39
CA LYS A 39 -9.03 20.65 9.39
C LYS A 39 -10.51 20.78 9.06
N THR A 40 -11.21 21.66 9.76
CA THR A 40 -12.56 22.12 9.40
C THR A 40 -12.49 23.41 8.59
N GLY A 41 -13.41 23.57 7.65
CA GLY A 41 -13.60 24.80 6.89
C GLY A 41 -15.05 25.27 6.95
N TYR A 42 -15.22 26.57 6.68
CA TYR A 42 -16.52 27.19 6.42
C TYR A 42 -16.35 28.40 5.51
N LEU A 43 -17.13 28.43 4.45
CA LEU A 43 -17.31 29.58 3.57
C LEU A 43 -18.81 29.80 3.38
N ALA A 44 -19.24 31.04 3.29
CA ALA A 44 -20.68 31.35 3.17
C ALA A 44 -21.31 30.66 1.95
N LEU A 45 -20.60 30.57 0.84
CA LEU A 45 -21.03 29.91 -0.39
C LEU A 45 -20.94 28.39 -0.28
N GLU A 46 -19.78 27.86 0.15
CA GLU A 46 -19.44 26.44 0.20
C GLU A 46 -19.95 25.72 1.47
N LYS A 47 -20.52 26.49 2.42
CA LYS A 47 -21.00 25.99 3.72
C LYS A 47 -19.87 25.30 4.52
N TYR A 48 -20.17 24.18 5.18
CA TYR A 48 -19.21 23.48 6.06
C TYR A 48 -18.40 22.44 5.29
N SER A 49 -17.11 22.35 5.61
CA SER A 49 -16.21 21.37 5.05
C SER A 49 -15.36 20.71 6.14
N LEU A 50 -14.83 19.52 5.86
CA LEU A 50 -13.96 18.77 6.73
C LEU A 50 -12.97 17.94 5.90
N ALA A 51 -11.69 18.15 6.15
CA ALA A 51 -10.66 17.15 5.87
C ALA A 51 -10.39 16.41 7.18
N SER A 52 -10.52 15.10 7.16
CA SER A 52 -10.37 14.24 8.33
C SER A 52 -9.41 13.11 8.08
N SER A 53 -8.67 12.73 9.10
CA SER A 53 -7.76 11.58 9.12
C SER A 53 -8.10 10.71 10.33
N ILE A 54 -8.10 9.41 10.11
CA ILE A 54 -8.16 8.40 11.16
C ILE A 54 -7.04 7.39 10.96
N ASN A 55 -6.43 6.95 12.06
CA ASN A 55 -5.46 5.86 12.05
C ASN A 55 -5.94 4.75 12.98
N ARG A 56 -6.20 3.59 12.41
CA ARG A 56 -6.69 2.44 13.18
C ARG A 56 -6.03 1.15 12.70
N ASN A 57 -5.40 0.44 13.63
CA ASN A 57 -4.69 -0.82 13.36
C ASN A 57 -3.65 -0.68 12.24
N GLY A 58 -2.86 0.38 12.25
CA GLY A 58 -1.84 0.66 11.22
C GLY A 58 -2.40 1.14 9.88
N ARG A 59 -3.72 1.22 9.72
CA ARG A 59 -4.38 1.72 8.52
C ARG A 59 -4.81 3.16 8.68
N ARG A 60 -4.28 4.03 7.83
CA ARG A 60 -4.71 5.43 7.73
C ARG A 60 -5.79 5.59 6.67
N LEU A 61 -6.86 6.29 7.03
CA LEU A 61 -7.90 6.73 6.10
C LEU A 61 -8.00 8.25 6.15
N ILE A 62 -8.07 8.85 4.98
CA ILE A 62 -8.27 10.29 4.82
C ILE A 62 -9.57 10.49 4.07
N ALA A 63 -10.44 11.36 4.58
CA ALA A 63 -11.69 11.71 3.95
C ALA A 63 -11.84 13.23 3.89
N VAL A 64 -12.22 13.73 2.72
CA VAL A 64 -12.45 15.15 2.48
C VAL A 64 -13.88 15.33 1.99
N GLY A 65 -14.61 16.21 2.62
CA GLY A 65 -15.97 16.56 2.24
C GLY A 65 -16.23 18.07 2.34
N SER A 66 -17.03 18.60 1.43
CA SER A 66 -17.44 20.00 1.38
C SER A 66 -18.94 20.12 1.13
N GLY A 67 -19.52 21.30 1.30
CA GLY A 67 -20.91 21.56 1.03
C GLY A 67 -21.89 21.03 2.08
N PHE A 68 -21.46 20.67 3.27
CA PHE A 68 -22.35 20.21 4.32
C PHE A 68 -23.26 21.35 4.82
N LYS A 69 -24.56 21.10 4.86
CA LYS A 69 -25.56 22.12 5.21
C LYS A 69 -25.42 22.66 6.65
N SER A 70 -24.85 21.87 7.57
CA SER A 70 -24.68 22.24 8.97
C SER A 70 -23.47 21.55 9.61
N LYS A 71 -23.05 22.02 10.80
CA LYS A 71 -22.01 21.35 11.60
C LYS A 71 -22.40 19.90 11.95
N ASN A 72 -23.69 19.65 12.23
CA ASN A 72 -24.19 18.31 12.53
C ASN A 72 -24.15 17.39 11.30
N SER A 73 -24.59 17.89 10.13
CA SER A 73 -24.50 17.15 8.87
C SER A 73 -23.05 16.81 8.55
N ARG A 74 -22.13 17.77 8.64
CA ARG A 74 -20.70 17.55 8.47
C ARG A 74 -20.18 16.40 9.37
N SER A 75 -20.52 16.45 10.67
CA SER A 75 -20.12 15.42 11.63
C SER A 75 -20.71 14.05 11.27
N LYS A 76 -22.01 13.98 10.98
CA LYS A 76 -22.72 12.73 10.67
C LYS A 76 -22.23 12.08 9.39
N GLU A 77 -22.17 12.85 8.30
CA GLU A 77 -21.80 12.31 6.99
C GLU A 77 -20.31 11.90 6.92
N SER A 78 -19.41 12.68 7.53
CA SER A 78 -18.00 12.31 7.62
C SER A 78 -17.79 11.06 8.45
N THR A 79 -18.51 10.91 9.57
CA THR A 79 -18.50 9.68 10.37
C THR A 79 -18.97 8.49 9.55
N LYS A 80 -20.11 8.62 8.86
CA LYS A 80 -20.69 7.56 8.02
C LYS A 80 -19.72 7.11 6.93
N MET A 81 -19.08 8.06 6.23
CA MET A 81 -18.11 7.76 5.18
C MET A 81 -16.89 6.99 5.71
N LEU A 82 -16.29 7.45 6.81
CA LEU A 82 -15.14 6.78 7.41
C LEU A 82 -15.49 5.41 7.98
N THR A 83 -16.64 5.28 8.64
CA THR A 83 -17.15 3.99 9.14
C THR A 83 -17.38 3.03 7.98
N TYR A 84 -17.96 3.50 6.88
CA TYR A 84 -18.14 2.69 5.67
C TYR A 84 -16.79 2.18 5.13
N ALA A 85 -15.78 3.07 5.04
CA ALA A 85 -14.46 2.69 4.58
C ALA A 85 -13.76 1.67 5.50
N LEU A 86 -13.88 1.84 6.83
CA LEU A 86 -13.33 0.88 7.81
C LEU A 86 -14.02 -0.48 7.76
N THR A 87 -15.35 -0.47 7.58
CA THR A 87 -16.15 -1.69 7.62
C THR A 87 -16.03 -2.50 6.34
N ASN A 88 -16.04 -1.84 5.18
CA ASN A 88 -16.19 -2.51 3.89
C ASN A 88 -14.88 -2.76 3.15
N PHE A 89 -13.78 -2.13 3.56
CA PHE A 89 -12.50 -2.28 2.87
C PHE A 89 -11.41 -2.78 3.81
N ASP A 90 -10.49 -3.57 3.27
CA ASP A 90 -9.24 -3.97 3.90
C ASP A 90 -8.03 -3.43 3.13
N LEU A 91 -6.95 -3.18 3.87
CA LEU A 91 -5.63 -2.97 3.31
C LEU A 91 -4.87 -4.30 3.37
N VAL A 92 -4.65 -4.92 2.22
CA VAL A 92 -3.94 -6.20 2.11
C VAL A 92 -2.49 -5.94 1.73
N LYS A 93 -1.56 -6.45 2.52
CA LYS A 93 -0.14 -6.47 2.16
C LYS A 93 0.09 -7.61 1.18
N ILE A 94 0.62 -7.32 0.01
CA ILE A 94 0.93 -8.29 -1.05
C ILE A 94 2.37 -8.79 -0.89
N THR A 95 3.33 -7.85 -0.79
CA THR A 95 4.74 -8.17 -0.58
C THR A 95 5.32 -7.31 0.54
N GLU A 96 6.43 -7.76 1.09
CA GLU A 96 7.24 -7.00 2.04
C GLU A 96 8.56 -6.62 1.40
N ALA A 97 8.96 -5.35 1.57
CA ALA A 97 10.19 -4.79 1.01
C ALA A 97 11.42 -5.63 1.35
N ASN A 98 12.25 -5.92 0.35
CA ASN A 98 13.51 -6.65 0.48
C ASN A 98 13.41 -8.05 1.10
N LYS A 99 12.21 -8.64 1.15
CA LYS A 99 12.02 -10.03 1.58
C LYS A 99 11.74 -10.93 0.39
N PRO A 100 12.27 -12.17 0.40
CA PRO A 100 11.97 -13.15 -0.63
C PRO A 100 10.47 -13.36 -0.75
N PHE A 101 9.96 -13.26 -1.97
CA PHE A 101 8.55 -13.46 -2.29
C PHE A 101 8.30 -14.83 -2.90
N GLN A 102 9.12 -15.21 -3.90
CA GLN A 102 9.00 -16.47 -4.64
C GLN A 102 10.36 -16.86 -5.20
N LYS A 103 10.55 -18.13 -5.55
CA LYS A 103 11.66 -18.61 -6.35
C LYS A 103 11.25 -18.70 -7.81
N ILE A 104 12.16 -18.36 -8.70
CA ILE A 104 12.02 -18.55 -10.16
C ILE A 104 13.16 -19.39 -10.69
N ASP A 105 12.91 -20.10 -11.79
CA ASP A 105 13.87 -21.03 -12.39
C ASP A 105 14.94 -20.30 -13.18
N VAL A 106 16.18 -20.80 -13.07
CA VAL A 106 17.36 -20.23 -13.72
C VAL A 106 17.99 -21.26 -14.67
N TRP A 107 18.13 -20.84 -15.94
CA TRP A 107 18.80 -21.64 -16.98
C TRP A 107 20.29 -21.39 -17.01
N LEU A 108 21.08 -22.47 -17.10
CA LEU A 108 22.57 -22.43 -17.18
C LEU A 108 23.27 -21.68 -16.03
N GLY A 109 22.58 -21.51 -14.89
CA GLY A 109 23.15 -20.95 -13.69
C GLY A 109 23.84 -22.02 -12.82
N LYS A 110 24.79 -21.59 -11.96
CA LYS A 110 25.36 -22.44 -10.91
C LYS A 110 24.31 -22.92 -9.91
N GLU A 111 23.24 -22.16 -9.77
CA GLU A 111 22.03 -22.48 -9.02
C GLU A 111 20.86 -22.55 -10.00
N SER A 112 19.96 -23.51 -9.75
CA SER A 112 18.78 -23.72 -10.61
C SER A 112 17.63 -22.76 -10.34
N THR A 113 17.66 -22.05 -9.20
CA THR A 113 16.62 -21.08 -8.81
C THR A 113 17.22 -19.84 -8.18
N VAL A 114 16.51 -18.73 -8.24
CA VAL A 114 16.80 -17.48 -7.54
C VAL A 114 15.55 -16.95 -6.84
N ASP A 115 15.72 -16.48 -5.61
CA ASP A 115 14.66 -15.78 -4.90
C ASP A 115 14.48 -14.39 -5.50
N VAL A 116 13.22 -13.98 -5.68
CA VAL A 116 12.87 -12.65 -6.15
C VAL A 116 12.14 -11.86 -5.07
N TYR A 117 12.30 -10.54 -5.10
CA TYR A 117 11.74 -9.63 -4.11
C TYR A 117 11.34 -8.28 -4.72
N THR A 118 10.60 -7.48 -3.95
CA THR A 118 10.25 -6.08 -4.29
C THR A 118 11.04 -5.11 -3.41
N LYS A 119 11.43 -3.95 -3.95
CA LYS A 119 12.13 -2.89 -3.16
C LYS A 119 11.26 -2.24 -2.11
N GLU A 120 9.94 -2.25 -2.34
CA GLU A 120 8.98 -1.56 -1.50
C GLU A 120 7.88 -2.53 -1.03
N ASP A 121 7.27 -2.19 0.10
CA ASP A 121 6.04 -2.83 0.55
C ASP A 121 4.91 -2.55 -0.44
N ILE A 122 4.24 -3.58 -0.91
CA ILE A 122 3.10 -3.42 -1.80
C ILE A 122 1.81 -3.69 -1.04
N TYR A 123 0.94 -2.69 -1.01
CA TYR A 123 -0.38 -2.79 -0.41
C TYR A 123 -1.48 -2.54 -1.44
N LYS A 124 -2.62 -3.20 -1.25
CA LYS A 124 -3.85 -2.95 -2.02
C LYS A 124 -5.04 -2.80 -1.10
N THR A 125 -5.82 -1.75 -1.35
CA THR A 125 -7.13 -1.58 -0.71
C THR A 125 -8.17 -2.33 -1.51
N ILE A 126 -8.86 -3.27 -0.88
CA ILE A 126 -9.87 -4.12 -1.53
C ILE A 126 -11.16 -4.15 -0.71
N LYS A 127 -12.29 -4.40 -1.35
CA LYS A 127 -13.57 -4.66 -0.66
C LYS A 127 -13.51 -6.02 0.05
N LYS A 128 -13.84 -6.06 1.33
CA LYS A 128 -13.85 -7.31 2.13
C LYS A 128 -14.70 -8.40 1.49
N ALA A 129 -15.88 -8.04 1.01
CA ALA A 129 -16.80 -8.98 0.34
C ALA A 129 -16.22 -9.62 -0.93
N LYS A 130 -15.28 -8.95 -1.57
CA LYS A 130 -14.65 -9.40 -2.82
C LYS A 130 -13.20 -9.85 -2.65
N LYS A 131 -12.75 -10.11 -1.41
CA LYS A 131 -11.37 -10.51 -1.11
C LYS A 131 -10.88 -11.72 -1.91
N LYS A 132 -11.77 -12.67 -2.17
CA LYS A 132 -11.48 -13.89 -2.96
C LYS A 132 -11.16 -13.60 -4.44
N LEU A 133 -11.49 -12.40 -4.94
CA LEU A 133 -11.21 -12.00 -6.33
C LEU A 133 -9.83 -11.35 -6.49
N LEU A 134 -9.06 -11.21 -5.40
CA LEU A 134 -7.67 -10.79 -5.46
C LEU A 134 -6.81 -11.98 -5.91
N LYS A 135 -6.13 -11.80 -7.04
CA LYS A 135 -5.17 -12.76 -7.59
C LYS A 135 -3.82 -12.09 -7.73
N VAL A 136 -2.78 -12.81 -7.34
CA VAL A 136 -1.39 -12.36 -7.47
C VAL A 136 -0.64 -13.41 -8.26
N SER A 137 0.06 -13.00 -9.31
CA SER A 137 0.84 -13.89 -10.17
C SER A 137 2.22 -13.30 -10.43
N VAL A 138 3.20 -14.20 -10.57
CA VAL A 138 4.56 -13.86 -11.01
C VAL A 138 4.69 -14.28 -12.47
N ASN A 139 4.99 -13.31 -13.32
CA ASN A 139 5.19 -13.51 -14.75
C ASN A 139 6.66 -13.27 -15.09
N TYR A 140 7.28 -14.24 -15.75
CA TYR A 140 8.64 -14.15 -16.25
C TYR A 140 8.80 -15.03 -17.50
N ASP A 141 9.73 -14.66 -18.36
CA ASP A 141 10.14 -15.48 -19.48
C ASP A 141 11.14 -16.52 -18.94
N GLY A 142 10.60 -17.66 -18.59
CA GLY A 142 11.35 -18.66 -17.87
C GLY A 142 11.69 -19.90 -18.69
N PRO A 143 12.74 -20.59 -18.27
CA PRO A 143 13.67 -20.24 -17.19
C PRO A 143 14.59 -19.08 -17.54
N VAL A 144 14.90 -18.20 -16.55
CA VAL A 144 15.75 -17.01 -16.76
C VAL A 144 17.20 -17.41 -16.97
N GLU A 145 17.81 -16.96 -18.08
CA GLU A 145 19.18 -17.34 -18.41
C GLU A 145 20.22 -16.61 -17.53
N ALA A 146 21.16 -17.38 -16.96
CA ALA A 146 22.34 -16.83 -16.28
C ALA A 146 23.33 -16.22 -17.29
N PRO A 147 24.15 -15.19 -16.90
CA PRO A 147 24.32 -14.70 -15.55
C PRO A 147 23.20 -13.75 -15.15
N ILE A 148 22.83 -13.79 -13.87
CA ILE A 148 21.89 -12.84 -13.26
C ILE A 148 22.68 -11.99 -12.27
N THR A 149 22.55 -10.68 -12.31
CA THR A 149 23.14 -9.80 -11.31
C THR A 149 22.17 -9.57 -10.16
N LYS A 150 22.70 -9.28 -8.98
CA LYS A 150 21.87 -8.85 -7.86
C LYS A 150 21.08 -7.60 -8.24
N ASP A 151 19.83 -7.52 -7.82
CA ASP A 151 18.89 -6.41 -8.08
C ASP A 151 18.49 -6.27 -9.56
N GLN A 152 18.85 -7.22 -10.41
CA GLN A 152 18.36 -7.28 -11.78
C GLN A 152 16.86 -7.61 -11.78
N LYS A 153 16.07 -6.90 -12.59
CA LYS A 153 14.68 -7.27 -12.87
C LYS A 153 14.67 -8.60 -13.65
N VAL A 154 14.01 -9.59 -13.10
CA VAL A 154 13.93 -10.94 -13.69
C VAL A 154 12.50 -11.45 -13.82
N ALA A 155 11.54 -10.78 -13.17
CA ALA A 155 10.13 -11.12 -13.24
C ALA A 155 9.26 -9.88 -13.01
N THR A 156 7.96 -10.04 -13.23
CA THR A 156 6.94 -9.02 -12.96
C THR A 156 5.85 -9.62 -12.09
N LEU A 157 5.58 -8.96 -10.97
CA LEU A 157 4.45 -9.27 -10.10
C LEU A 157 3.20 -8.59 -10.67
N LYS A 158 2.18 -9.36 -11.02
CA LYS A 158 0.87 -8.84 -11.44
C LYS A 158 -0.15 -9.04 -10.34
N VAL A 159 -0.86 -7.97 -10.02
CA VAL A 159 -1.95 -7.97 -9.05
C VAL A 159 -3.24 -7.67 -9.78
N VAL A 160 -4.14 -8.64 -9.81
CA VAL A 160 -5.46 -8.54 -10.47
C VAL A 160 -6.53 -8.57 -9.38
N TYR A 161 -7.47 -7.66 -9.45
CA TYR A 161 -8.60 -7.60 -8.54
C TYR A 161 -9.91 -7.36 -9.29
N ASP A 162 -10.90 -8.23 -9.08
CA ASP A 162 -12.21 -8.17 -9.74
C ASP A 162 -12.09 -8.13 -11.28
N GLN A 163 -11.15 -8.94 -11.84
CA GLN A 163 -10.77 -9.04 -13.24
C GLN A 163 -10.00 -7.84 -13.83
N GLU A 164 -9.74 -6.81 -13.04
CA GLU A 164 -8.95 -5.66 -13.46
C GLU A 164 -7.51 -5.76 -12.96
N LEU A 165 -6.55 -5.39 -13.80
CA LEU A 165 -5.15 -5.26 -13.41
C LEU A 165 -4.99 -4.00 -12.55
N VAL A 166 -4.74 -4.19 -11.25
CA VAL A 166 -4.62 -3.09 -10.27
C VAL A 166 -3.18 -2.76 -9.92
N GLY A 167 -2.22 -3.46 -10.48
CA GLY A 167 -0.80 -3.14 -10.36
C GLY A 167 0.12 -4.15 -11.01
N GLU A 168 1.23 -3.63 -11.52
CA GLU A 168 2.39 -4.38 -11.95
C GLU A 168 3.64 -3.83 -11.25
N TYR A 169 4.50 -4.74 -10.79
CA TYR A 169 5.70 -4.39 -10.02
C TYR A 169 6.86 -5.24 -10.44
N ASP A 170 8.04 -4.64 -10.49
CA ASP A 170 9.27 -5.34 -10.82
C ASP A 170 9.68 -6.27 -9.68
N LEU A 171 9.99 -7.51 -10.02
CA LEU A 171 10.61 -8.47 -9.13
C LEU A 171 12.09 -8.59 -9.47
N LEU A 172 12.92 -8.40 -8.45
CA LEU A 172 14.37 -8.29 -8.56
C LEU A 172 15.03 -9.53 -7.99
N ALA A 173 16.15 -9.95 -8.59
CA ALA A 173 16.95 -11.06 -8.11
C ALA A 173 17.63 -10.72 -6.77
N SER A 174 17.48 -11.58 -5.77
CA SER A 174 18.03 -11.37 -4.41
C SER A 174 19.54 -11.50 -4.34
N LYS A 175 20.14 -12.20 -5.31
CA LYS A 175 21.58 -12.47 -5.38
C LYS A 175 22.07 -12.60 -6.82
N GLU A 176 23.38 -12.55 -6.97
CA GLU A 176 24.04 -12.86 -8.24
C GLU A 176 24.01 -14.39 -8.49
N ILE A 177 23.71 -14.78 -9.74
CA ILE A 177 23.85 -16.17 -10.22
C ILE A 177 24.84 -16.18 -11.39
N LYS A 178 25.97 -16.85 -11.22
CA LYS A 178 26.99 -17.00 -12.27
C LYS A 178 26.64 -18.15 -13.20
N LYS A 179 27.08 -18.06 -14.47
CA LYS A 179 26.96 -19.18 -15.41
C LYS A 179 27.76 -20.41 -14.94
N VAL A 180 27.25 -21.59 -15.27
CA VAL A 180 28.00 -22.83 -15.13
C VAL A 180 29.15 -22.88 -16.11
N ASN A 181 30.18 -23.70 -15.82
CA ASN A 181 31.31 -23.95 -16.71
C ASN A 181 30.87 -24.65 -18.00
N PHE A 182 31.68 -24.54 -19.07
CA PHE A 182 31.36 -25.07 -20.40
C PHE A 182 30.95 -26.56 -20.39
N PHE A 183 31.64 -27.42 -19.69
CA PHE A 183 31.30 -28.85 -19.59
C PHE A 183 29.97 -29.11 -18.88
N SER A 184 29.69 -28.39 -17.80
CA SER A 184 28.42 -28.49 -17.08
C SER A 184 27.27 -27.92 -17.91
N ARG A 185 27.54 -26.94 -18.76
CA ARG A 185 26.57 -26.39 -19.71
C ARG A 185 26.15 -27.43 -20.75
N LEU A 186 27.10 -28.14 -21.32
CA LEU A 186 26.83 -29.21 -22.30
C LEU A 186 25.99 -30.33 -21.69
N LEU A 187 26.33 -30.77 -20.45
CA LEU A 187 25.58 -31.78 -19.75
C LEU A 187 24.15 -31.36 -19.42
N LYS A 188 23.95 -30.13 -18.94
CA LYS A 188 22.62 -29.59 -18.64
C LYS A 188 21.77 -29.46 -19.91
N SER A 189 22.37 -29.03 -21.03
CA SER A 189 21.67 -28.93 -22.32
C SER A 189 21.26 -30.30 -22.86
N LEU A 190 22.10 -31.32 -22.69
CA LEU A 190 21.77 -32.71 -23.06
C LEU A 190 20.67 -33.27 -22.15
N ASN A 191 20.73 -33.05 -20.84
CA ASN A 191 19.68 -33.46 -19.92
C ASN A 191 18.34 -32.82 -20.26
N TYR A 192 18.33 -31.53 -20.57
CA TYR A 192 17.12 -30.83 -20.99
C TYR A 192 16.52 -31.41 -22.29
N LEU A 193 17.40 -31.76 -23.26
CA LEU A 193 16.98 -32.34 -24.52
C LEU A 193 16.34 -33.74 -24.35
N ILE A 194 16.82 -34.49 -23.35
CA ILE A 194 16.40 -35.89 -23.13
C ILE A 194 15.19 -35.97 -22.15
N TRP A 195 15.19 -35.15 -21.11
CA TRP A 195 14.24 -35.28 -19.98
C TRP A 195 13.33 -34.07 -19.78
N GLY A 196 13.59 -32.94 -20.46
CA GLY A 196 12.80 -31.72 -20.33
C GLY A 196 12.90 -31.01 -18.98
N ASP A 197 13.81 -31.44 -18.09
CA ASP A 197 14.00 -30.87 -16.77
C ASP A 197 15.15 -29.83 -16.79
N VAL A 198 14.98 -28.75 -15.99
CA VAL A 198 15.93 -27.61 -15.87
C VAL A 198 16.92 -27.83 -14.74
#